data_f8b245ef7898bef09a706926be6bf9c8
#
_entry.id   f8b245ef7898bef09a706926be6bf9c8
#
_cell.length_a   1.000
_cell.length_b   1.000
_cell.length_c   1.000
_cell.angle_alpha   90.00
_cell.angle_beta   90.00
_cell.angle_gamma   90.00
#
_symmetry.space_group_name_H-M   'P 1'
#
loop_
_entity.id
_entity.type
_entity.pdbx_description
1 polymer ?
#
loop_
_entity_poly.entity_id
_entity_poly.type
_entity_poly.pdbx_seq_one_letter_code
_entity_poly.pdbx_strand_id
1 'polypeptide(L)'
;MKKFLKLFGIAFAIGIAMLIISLVFKIDDKVMLKYYWIIGGIVLAVILIINTIYYSYKTNELKHSMKLFEEMKYKDFVNELEPKIPKIKNKHIQTVMKMNLGAGYLELNEPNKTLSTYETIVKDQLKNQDLQLIYWLNTMIAHFKLNDQIKFNELFTTHEKLLKQFENSPNYGENIKQLYIMKNIFDDDFVLARKNLNNLKSKSTNPRFKKEYKRLENIIKQHEKIKAVSVNS
;
A
#
# COMPACT_ATOMS: atom_id res chain seq x y z
N MET A 1 -3.25 14.75 18.50
CA MET A 1 -3.66 15.64 19.60
C MET A 1 -4.64 15.00 20.59
N LYS A 2 -5.86 14.56 20.23
CA LYS A 2 -6.86 14.01 21.20
C LYS A 2 -6.36 12.84 22.08
N LYS A 3 -5.51 11.94 21.57
CA LYS A 3 -4.95 10.82 22.38
C LYS A 3 -3.90 11.32 23.39
N PHE A 4 -3.08 12.28 22.99
CA PHE A 4 -2.08 12.88 23.87
C PHE A 4 -2.74 13.66 25.02
N LEU A 5 -3.80 14.43 24.72
CA LEU A 5 -4.60 15.13 25.74
C LEU A 5 -5.23 14.16 26.77
N LYS A 6 -5.71 12.99 26.31
CA LYS A 6 -6.26 11.96 27.23
C LYS A 6 -5.19 11.37 28.14
N LEU A 7 -3.99 11.05 27.59
CA LEU A 7 -2.86 10.55 28.38
C LEU A 7 -2.38 11.58 29.40
N PHE A 8 -2.27 12.82 28.98
CA PHE A 8 -1.93 13.92 29.87
C PHE A 8 -2.96 14.10 30.98
N GLY A 9 -4.27 14.03 30.65
CA GLY A 9 -5.35 14.09 31.63
C GLY A 9 -5.29 12.95 32.67
N ILE A 10 -4.96 11.73 32.26
CA ILE A 10 -4.79 10.59 33.17
C ILE A 10 -3.57 10.79 34.07
N ALA A 11 -2.41 11.20 33.52
CA ALA A 11 -1.22 11.46 34.30
C ALA A 11 -1.45 12.60 35.32
N PHE A 12 -2.17 13.65 34.92
CA PHE A 12 -2.52 14.78 35.76
C PHE A 12 -3.46 14.37 36.90
N ALA A 13 -4.48 13.53 36.61
CA ALA A 13 -5.39 13.01 37.63
C ALA A 13 -4.68 12.12 38.65
N ILE A 14 -3.74 11.29 38.21
CA ILE A 14 -2.89 10.47 39.11
C ILE A 14 -2.02 11.39 39.98
N GLY A 15 -1.44 12.44 39.42
CA GLY A 15 -0.64 13.41 40.16
C GLY A 15 -1.45 14.10 41.28
N ILE A 16 -2.68 14.56 40.96
CA ILE A 16 -3.58 15.16 41.96
C ILE A 16 -3.96 14.15 43.05
N ALA A 17 -4.33 12.93 42.68
CA ALA A 17 -4.67 11.90 43.65
C ALA A 17 -3.52 11.62 44.63
N MET A 18 -2.30 11.55 44.13
CA MET A 18 -1.10 11.35 44.94
C MET A 18 -0.83 12.54 45.88
N LEU A 19 -1.02 13.78 45.40
CA LEU A 19 -0.90 14.99 46.26
C LEU A 19 -1.91 14.96 47.39
N ILE A 20 -3.16 14.58 47.13
CA ILE A 20 -4.20 14.46 48.17
C ILE A 20 -3.78 13.41 49.23
N ILE A 21 -3.30 12.22 48.78
CA ILE A 21 -2.81 11.17 49.67
C ILE A 21 -1.66 11.66 50.53
N SER A 22 -0.68 12.37 49.93
CA SER A 22 0.44 12.93 50.67
C SER A 22 0.00 13.89 51.79
N LEU A 23 -0.91 14.81 51.46
CA LEU A 23 -1.44 15.79 52.41
C LEU A 23 -2.22 15.13 53.56
N VAL A 24 -3.08 14.11 53.26
CA VAL A 24 -3.88 13.44 54.24
C VAL A 24 -3.03 12.58 55.19
N PHE A 25 -2.06 11.87 54.63
CA PHE A 25 -1.22 10.94 55.43
C PHE A 25 0.10 11.51 55.86
N LYS A 26 0.37 12.83 55.59
CA LYS A 26 1.59 13.54 55.96
C LYS A 26 2.86 12.78 55.53
N ILE A 27 2.86 12.25 54.31
CA ILE A 27 3.98 11.49 53.74
C ILE A 27 5.12 12.47 53.39
N ASP A 28 6.36 12.08 53.70
CA ASP A 28 7.55 12.84 53.36
C ASP A 28 7.67 13.04 51.81
N ASP A 29 7.98 14.24 51.37
CA ASP A 29 8.03 14.61 49.95
C ASP A 29 9.02 13.76 49.15
N LYS A 30 10.14 13.32 49.73
CA LYS A 30 11.10 12.45 49.08
C LYS A 30 10.54 11.06 48.83
N VAL A 31 9.79 10.54 49.80
CA VAL A 31 9.11 9.24 49.71
C VAL A 31 8.01 9.31 48.62
N MET A 32 7.25 10.39 48.63
CA MET A 32 6.21 10.69 47.68
C MET A 32 6.75 10.75 46.23
N LEU A 33 7.81 11.46 46.01
CA LEU A 33 8.46 11.61 44.71
C LEU A 33 8.95 10.27 44.18
N LYS A 34 9.49 9.38 45.04
CA LYS A 34 9.90 8.03 44.68
C LYS A 34 8.72 7.20 44.17
N TYR A 35 7.60 7.20 44.90
CA TYR A 35 6.39 6.44 44.47
C TYR A 35 5.76 7.04 43.22
N TYR A 36 5.82 8.37 43.03
CA TYR A 36 5.34 9.02 41.79
C TYR A 36 6.08 8.48 40.56
N TRP A 37 7.41 8.37 40.62
CA TRP A 37 8.20 7.84 39.51
C TRP A 37 7.93 6.34 39.28
N ILE A 38 7.76 5.55 40.32
CA ILE A 38 7.43 4.12 40.19
C ILE A 38 6.06 3.93 39.54
N ILE A 39 5.04 4.62 40.05
CA ILE A 39 3.67 4.51 39.51
C ILE A 39 3.62 5.04 38.08
N GLY A 40 4.27 6.17 37.81
CA GLY A 40 4.37 6.75 36.48
C GLY A 40 5.05 5.79 35.48
N GLY A 41 6.13 5.14 35.89
CA GLY A 41 6.82 4.12 35.11
C GLY A 41 5.94 2.90 34.82
N ILE A 42 5.20 2.40 35.81
CA ILE A 42 4.27 1.28 35.64
C ILE A 42 3.15 1.64 34.66
N VAL A 43 2.54 2.81 34.80
CA VAL A 43 1.47 3.28 33.91
C VAL A 43 1.99 3.40 32.49
N LEU A 44 3.18 3.95 32.30
CA LEU A 44 3.81 4.07 30.98
C LEU A 44 4.08 2.68 30.37
N ALA A 45 4.61 1.74 31.14
CA ALA A 45 4.85 0.36 30.71
C ALA A 45 3.56 -0.33 30.28
N VAL A 46 2.48 -0.22 31.06
CA VAL A 46 1.16 -0.79 30.72
C VAL A 46 0.63 -0.19 29.42
N ILE A 47 0.74 1.12 29.22
CA ILE A 47 0.30 1.77 27.98
C ILE A 47 1.11 1.26 26.78
N LEU A 48 2.43 1.09 26.92
CA LEU A 48 3.28 0.55 25.87
C LEU A 48 2.92 -0.90 25.53
N ILE A 49 2.68 -1.74 26.54
CA ILE A 49 2.26 -3.13 26.35
C ILE A 49 0.93 -3.20 25.59
N ILE A 50 -0.09 -2.44 26.04
CA ILE A 50 -1.40 -2.41 25.37
C ILE A 50 -1.28 -1.95 23.92
N ASN A 51 -0.49 -0.90 23.66
CA ASN A 51 -0.24 -0.44 22.30
C ASN A 51 0.45 -1.53 21.46
N THR A 52 1.46 -2.20 22.01
CA THR A 52 2.20 -3.25 21.31
C THR A 52 1.27 -4.42 20.96
N ILE A 53 0.45 -4.88 21.91
CA ILE A 53 -0.53 -5.95 21.67
C ILE A 53 -1.52 -5.54 20.58
N TYR A 54 -2.07 -4.32 20.67
CA TYR A 54 -3.02 -3.81 19.68
C TYR A 54 -2.40 -3.75 18.27
N TYR A 55 -1.18 -3.21 18.14
CA TYR A 55 -0.49 -3.16 16.85
C TYR A 55 -0.13 -4.56 16.33
N SER A 56 0.32 -5.46 17.21
CA SER A 56 0.65 -6.84 16.84
C SER A 56 -0.59 -7.57 16.32
N TYR A 57 -1.72 -7.44 17.00
CA TYR A 57 -2.99 -8.04 16.55
C TYR A 57 -3.39 -7.53 15.16
N LYS A 58 -3.36 -6.21 14.94
CA LYS A 58 -3.68 -5.62 13.63
C LYS A 58 -2.70 -5.99 12.52
N THR A 59 -1.42 -6.12 12.87
CA THR A 59 -0.38 -6.56 11.92
C THR A 59 -0.59 -8.03 11.55
N ASN A 60 -1.00 -8.88 12.47
CA ASN A 60 -1.27 -10.30 12.18
C ASN A 60 -2.49 -10.49 11.27
N GLU A 61 -3.57 -9.70 11.48
CA GLU A 61 -4.71 -9.69 10.56
C GLU A 61 -4.27 -9.33 9.12
N LEU A 62 -3.39 -8.34 8.99
CA LEU A 62 -2.86 -7.93 7.68
C LEU A 62 -1.93 -8.99 7.09
N LYS A 63 -1.07 -9.59 7.90
CA LYS A 63 -0.17 -10.68 7.46
C LYS A 63 -0.94 -11.86 6.90
N HIS A 64 -2.06 -12.24 7.53
CA HIS A 64 -2.91 -13.32 7.01
C HIS A 64 -3.46 -12.98 5.63
N SER A 65 -4.04 -11.80 5.47
CA SER A 65 -4.54 -11.34 4.17
C SER A 65 -3.40 -11.26 3.13
N MET A 66 -2.23 -10.75 3.50
CA MET A 66 -1.08 -10.69 2.58
C MET A 66 -0.59 -12.08 2.16
N LYS A 67 -0.66 -13.08 3.03
CA LYS A 67 -0.35 -14.47 2.67
C LYS A 67 -1.28 -14.99 1.57
N LEU A 68 -2.59 -14.70 1.63
CA LEU A 68 -3.51 -15.04 0.55
C LEU A 68 -3.11 -14.39 -0.79
N PHE A 69 -2.65 -13.15 -0.73
CA PHE A 69 -2.16 -12.43 -1.91
C PHE A 69 -0.88 -13.07 -2.49
N GLU A 70 0.07 -13.45 -1.63
CA GLU A 70 1.32 -14.15 -2.02
C GLU A 70 1.02 -15.54 -2.62
N GLU A 71 0.02 -16.24 -2.08
CA GLU A 71 -0.47 -17.53 -2.59
C GLU A 71 -1.32 -17.39 -3.87
N MET A 72 -1.44 -16.17 -4.42
CA MET A 72 -2.26 -15.84 -5.61
C MET A 72 -3.76 -16.16 -5.44
N LYS A 73 -4.25 -16.27 -4.20
CA LYS A 73 -5.67 -16.45 -3.84
C LYS A 73 -6.38 -15.10 -3.78
N TYR A 74 -6.34 -14.36 -4.90
CA TYR A 74 -6.77 -12.96 -4.94
C TYR A 74 -8.24 -12.75 -4.58
N LYS A 75 -9.12 -13.69 -4.94
CA LYS A 75 -10.55 -13.61 -4.57
C LYS A 75 -10.75 -13.70 -3.06
N ASP A 76 -10.07 -14.63 -2.40
CA ASP A 76 -10.15 -14.80 -0.96
C ASP A 76 -9.52 -13.60 -0.25
N PHE A 77 -8.39 -13.10 -0.76
CA PHE A 77 -7.75 -11.88 -0.29
C PHE A 77 -8.70 -10.69 -0.30
N VAL A 78 -9.38 -10.43 -1.43
CA VAL A 78 -10.32 -9.32 -1.57
C VAL A 78 -11.50 -9.49 -0.63
N ASN A 79 -12.12 -10.68 -0.62
CA ASN A 79 -13.27 -10.98 0.25
C ASN A 79 -12.95 -10.82 1.74
N GLU A 80 -11.71 -11.11 2.14
CA GLU A 80 -11.26 -10.96 3.52
C GLU A 80 -10.94 -9.50 3.87
N LEU A 81 -10.29 -8.77 2.96
CA LEU A 81 -9.76 -7.44 3.23
C LEU A 81 -10.82 -6.34 3.13
N GLU A 82 -11.68 -6.39 2.12
CA GLU A 82 -12.66 -5.35 1.82
C GLU A 82 -13.58 -5.01 3.01
N PRO A 83 -14.24 -5.98 3.70
CA PRO A 83 -15.13 -5.68 4.83
C PRO A 83 -14.41 -5.18 6.08
N LYS A 84 -13.06 -5.34 6.15
CA LYS A 84 -12.26 -4.89 7.30
C LYS A 84 -11.88 -3.41 7.20
N ILE A 85 -11.71 -2.87 5.99
CA ILE A 85 -11.22 -1.50 5.75
C ILE A 85 -12.06 -0.43 6.45
N PRO A 86 -13.40 -0.42 6.38
CA PRO A 86 -14.23 0.60 7.04
C PRO A 86 -14.09 0.62 8.57
N LYS A 87 -13.71 -0.51 9.18
CA LYS A 87 -13.57 -0.67 10.63
C LYS A 87 -12.25 -0.11 11.17
N ILE A 88 -11.32 0.28 10.29
CA ILE A 88 -9.99 0.73 10.68
C ILE A 88 -10.00 2.23 10.94
N LYS A 89 -9.75 2.61 12.21
CA LYS A 89 -9.71 4.02 12.63
C LYS A 89 -8.41 4.73 12.26
N ASN A 90 -7.32 4.00 12.11
CA ASN A 90 -6.01 4.59 11.75
C ASN A 90 -5.97 4.83 10.24
N LYS A 91 -5.98 6.11 9.85
CA LYS A 91 -6.03 6.51 8.44
C LYS A 91 -4.84 6.02 7.61
N HIS A 92 -3.65 5.95 8.20
CA HIS A 92 -2.47 5.43 7.50
C HIS A 92 -2.60 3.93 7.20
N ILE A 93 -2.98 3.13 8.20
CA ILE A 93 -3.24 1.69 8.00
C ILE A 93 -4.37 1.49 7.00
N GLN A 94 -5.45 2.26 7.10
CA GLN A 94 -6.56 2.21 6.15
C GLN A 94 -6.11 2.49 4.72
N THR A 95 -5.24 3.49 4.52
CA THR A 95 -4.65 3.82 3.21
C THR A 95 -3.85 2.65 2.65
N VAL A 96 -2.94 2.06 3.44
CA VAL A 96 -2.15 0.91 3.01
C VAL A 96 -3.06 -0.27 2.63
N MET A 97 -4.11 -0.53 3.42
CA MET A 97 -5.06 -1.61 3.10
C MET A 97 -5.87 -1.34 1.83
N LYS A 98 -6.29 -0.09 1.59
CA LYS A 98 -6.94 0.29 0.32
C LYS A 98 -6.01 0.10 -0.87
N MET A 99 -4.73 0.42 -0.72
CA MET A 99 -3.75 0.21 -1.78
C MET A 99 -3.56 -1.28 -2.10
N ASN A 100 -3.48 -2.12 -1.07
CA ASN A 100 -3.39 -3.56 -1.24
C ASN A 100 -4.69 -4.15 -1.85
N LEU A 101 -5.87 -3.64 -1.42
CA LEU A 101 -7.15 -4.04 -2.00
C LEU A 101 -7.22 -3.70 -3.50
N GLY A 102 -6.80 -2.50 -3.89
CA GLY A 102 -6.73 -2.11 -5.30
C GLY A 102 -5.78 -2.99 -6.11
N ALA A 103 -4.63 -3.40 -5.54
CA ALA A 103 -3.76 -4.37 -6.18
C ALA A 103 -4.47 -5.74 -6.36
N GLY A 104 -5.24 -6.19 -5.36
CA GLY A 104 -6.06 -7.40 -5.48
C GLY A 104 -7.09 -7.33 -6.60
N TYR A 105 -7.77 -6.19 -6.75
CA TYR A 105 -8.70 -5.97 -7.86
C TYR A 105 -8.01 -5.99 -9.23
N LEU A 106 -6.78 -5.45 -9.34
CA LEU A 106 -6.01 -5.54 -10.59
C LEU A 106 -5.71 -6.97 -10.99
N GLU A 107 -5.36 -7.83 -10.02
CA GLU A 107 -5.09 -9.25 -10.27
C GLU A 107 -6.37 -10.01 -10.67
N LEU A 108 -7.53 -9.59 -10.16
CA LEU A 108 -8.85 -10.11 -10.56
C LEU A 108 -9.35 -9.54 -11.90
N ASN A 109 -8.59 -8.63 -12.52
CA ASN A 109 -8.97 -7.90 -13.74
C ASN A 109 -10.21 -7.01 -13.55
N GLU A 110 -10.30 -6.36 -12.38
CA GLU A 110 -11.36 -5.41 -12.00
C GLU A 110 -10.81 -3.97 -11.85
N PRO A 111 -10.28 -3.34 -12.93
CA PRO A 111 -9.58 -2.06 -12.86
C PRO A 111 -10.48 -0.90 -12.38
N ASN A 112 -11.77 -0.91 -12.67
CA ASN A 112 -12.71 0.10 -12.18
C ASN A 112 -12.80 0.08 -10.65
N LYS A 113 -12.81 -1.09 -10.02
CA LYS A 113 -12.81 -1.19 -8.56
C LYS A 113 -11.49 -0.71 -7.95
N THR A 114 -10.37 -0.90 -8.64
CA THR A 114 -9.10 -0.32 -8.22
C THR A 114 -9.19 1.19 -8.19
N LEU A 115 -9.63 1.83 -9.28
CA LEU A 115 -9.73 3.28 -9.38
C LEU A 115 -10.69 3.84 -8.32
N SER A 116 -11.89 3.29 -8.21
CA SER A 116 -12.88 3.74 -7.20
C SER A 116 -12.36 3.58 -5.76
N THR A 117 -11.62 2.52 -5.47
CA THR A 117 -10.98 2.33 -4.16
C THR A 117 -9.92 3.40 -3.92
N TYR A 118 -9.09 3.72 -4.92
CA TYR A 118 -8.00 4.69 -4.82
C TYR A 118 -8.49 6.14 -4.73
N GLU A 119 -9.61 6.49 -5.35
CA GLU A 119 -10.26 7.79 -5.20
C GLU A 119 -10.64 8.08 -3.73
N THR A 120 -10.93 7.05 -2.95
CA THR A 120 -11.21 7.20 -1.51
C THR A 120 -9.96 7.40 -0.64
N ILE A 121 -8.77 7.36 -1.21
CA ILE A 121 -7.50 7.58 -0.50
C ILE A 121 -7.22 9.07 -0.38
N VAL A 122 -7.04 9.53 0.85
CA VAL A 122 -6.60 10.90 1.12
C VAL A 122 -5.12 11.02 0.75
N LYS A 123 -4.80 11.80 -0.28
CA LYS A 123 -3.43 11.91 -0.83
C LYS A 123 -2.38 12.31 0.20
N ASP A 124 -2.74 13.12 1.20
CA ASP A 124 -1.86 13.50 2.31
C ASP A 124 -1.39 12.30 3.16
N GLN A 125 -2.01 11.14 3.03
CA GLN A 125 -1.57 9.90 3.68
C GLN A 125 -0.50 9.16 2.90
N LEU A 126 -0.24 9.53 1.64
CA LEU A 126 0.85 9.00 0.81
C LEU A 126 2.17 9.71 1.17
N LYS A 127 2.63 9.53 2.41
CA LYS A 127 3.71 10.33 3.01
C LYS A 127 5.11 9.98 2.52
N ASN A 128 5.31 8.76 2.05
CA ASN A 128 6.60 8.31 1.53
C ASN A 128 6.53 7.99 0.05
N GLN A 129 7.69 7.99 -0.60
CA GLN A 129 7.79 7.78 -2.05
C GLN A 129 7.35 6.37 -2.48
N ASP A 130 7.55 5.35 -1.63
CA ASP A 130 7.08 3.99 -1.93
C ASP A 130 5.55 3.93 -2.06
N LEU A 131 4.82 4.55 -1.11
CA LEU A 131 3.36 4.61 -1.19
C LEU A 131 2.88 5.41 -2.40
N GLN A 132 3.55 6.53 -2.72
CA GLN A 132 3.25 7.31 -3.91
C GLN A 132 3.48 6.50 -5.18
N LEU A 133 4.61 5.81 -5.26
CA LEU A 133 4.94 4.94 -6.39
C LEU A 133 3.89 3.85 -6.60
N ILE A 134 3.56 3.08 -5.55
CA ILE A 134 2.57 1.99 -5.65
C ILE A 134 1.20 2.54 -6.07
N TYR A 135 0.79 3.68 -5.50
CA TYR A 135 -0.47 4.33 -5.86
C TYR A 135 -0.53 4.67 -7.35
N TRP A 136 0.47 5.39 -7.87
CA TRP A 136 0.48 5.82 -9.26
C TRP A 136 0.71 4.67 -10.22
N LEU A 137 1.57 3.73 -9.88
CA LEU A 137 1.84 2.54 -10.68
C LEU A 137 0.56 1.71 -10.89
N ASN A 138 -0.16 1.41 -9.82
CA ASN A 138 -1.42 0.66 -9.91
C ASN A 138 -2.53 1.46 -10.62
N THR A 139 -2.57 2.79 -10.44
CA THR A 139 -3.51 3.66 -11.16
C THR A 139 -3.25 3.61 -12.67
N MET A 140 -1.98 3.73 -13.10
CA MET A 140 -1.62 3.62 -14.51
C MET A 140 -1.92 2.23 -15.09
N ILE A 141 -1.63 1.16 -14.36
CA ILE A 141 -1.99 -0.20 -14.79
C ILE A 141 -3.51 -0.35 -14.96
N ALA A 142 -4.32 0.26 -14.07
CA ALA A 142 -5.77 0.25 -14.19
C ALA A 142 -6.24 0.95 -15.47
N HIS A 143 -5.70 2.14 -15.78
CA HIS A 143 -6.01 2.86 -17.03
C HIS A 143 -5.56 2.07 -18.27
N PHE A 144 -4.40 1.41 -18.22
CA PHE A 144 -3.98 0.52 -19.31
C PHE A 144 -4.94 -0.63 -19.54
N LYS A 145 -5.42 -1.28 -18.45
CA LYS A 145 -6.42 -2.36 -18.53
C LYS A 145 -7.76 -1.88 -19.08
N LEU A 146 -8.12 -0.62 -18.88
CA LEU A 146 -9.33 0.03 -19.41
C LEU A 146 -9.15 0.57 -20.84
N ASN A 147 -7.96 0.44 -21.43
CA ASN A 147 -7.59 1.04 -22.72
C ASN A 147 -7.73 2.58 -22.73
N ASP A 148 -7.56 3.23 -21.58
CA ASP A 148 -7.58 4.68 -21.42
C ASP A 148 -6.17 5.26 -21.61
N GLN A 149 -5.77 5.36 -22.89
CA GLN A 149 -4.45 5.83 -23.31
C GLN A 149 -4.21 7.29 -22.88
N ILE A 150 -5.23 8.14 -22.93
CA ILE A 150 -5.08 9.56 -22.61
C ILE A 150 -4.66 9.72 -21.15
N LYS A 151 -5.42 9.11 -20.23
CA LYS A 151 -5.15 9.22 -18.80
C LYS A 151 -3.87 8.51 -18.41
N PHE A 152 -3.60 7.35 -19.00
CA PHE A 152 -2.33 6.65 -18.81
C PHE A 152 -1.13 7.53 -19.16
N ASN A 153 -1.13 8.16 -20.34
CA ASN A 153 -0.02 9.00 -20.81
C ASN A 153 0.17 10.26 -19.97
N GLU A 154 -0.92 10.91 -19.55
CA GLU A 154 -0.89 12.04 -18.61
C GLU A 154 -0.18 11.66 -17.32
N LEU A 155 -0.60 10.56 -16.70
CA LEU A 155 -0.03 10.08 -15.44
C LEU A 155 1.42 9.63 -15.59
N PHE A 156 1.73 8.94 -16.68
CA PHE A 156 3.08 8.46 -16.98
C PHE A 156 4.06 9.64 -17.07
N THR A 157 3.72 10.68 -17.85
CA THR A 157 4.54 11.88 -17.99
C THR A 157 4.69 12.63 -16.67
N THR A 158 3.59 12.79 -15.92
CA THR A 158 3.59 13.49 -14.64
C THR A 158 4.49 12.81 -13.60
N HIS A 159 4.55 11.47 -13.62
CA HIS A 159 5.26 10.69 -12.60
C HIS A 159 6.55 10.02 -13.12
N GLU A 160 7.02 10.36 -14.31
CA GLU A 160 8.21 9.77 -14.93
C GLU A 160 9.45 9.83 -14.04
N LYS A 161 9.68 10.98 -13.38
CA LYS A 161 10.81 11.15 -12.46
C LYS A 161 10.76 10.15 -11.29
N LEU A 162 9.57 9.93 -10.74
CA LEU A 162 9.36 8.95 -9.67
C LEU A 162 9.60 7.52 -10.18
N LEU A 163 9.10 7.16 -11.35
CA LEU A 163 9.33 5.85 -11.96
C LEU A 163 10.82 5.58 -12.17
N LYS A 164 11.56 6.55 -12.76
CA LYS A 164 13.01 6.44 -12.99
C LYS A 164 13.80 6.23 -11.69
N GLN A 165 13.41 6.91 -10.60
CA GLN A 165 14.05 6.76 -9.30
C GLN A 165 14.00 5.31 -8.78
N PHE A 166 12.92 4.57 -9.07
CA PHE A 166 12.70 3.20 -8.59
C PHE A 166 12.89 2.12 -9.66
N GLU A 167 13.33 2.46 -10.86
CA GLU A 167 13.45 1.54 -12.01
C GLU A 167 14.35 0.32 -11.71
N ASN A 168 15.38 0.51 -10.89
CA ASN A 168 16.30 -0.55 -10.48
C ASN A 168 16.02 -1.10 -9.08
N SER A 169 14.88 -0.76 -8.49
CA SER A 169 14.47 -1.28 -7.19
C SER A 169 14.21 -2.79 -7.25
N PRO A 170 14.75 -3.59 -6.32
CA PRO A 170 14.44 -5.02 -6.23
C PRO A 170 12.94 -5.31 -6.07
N ASN A 171 12.21 -4.39 -5.43
CA ASN A 171 10.79 -4.56 -5.10
C ASN A 171 9.85 -4.07 -6.20
N TYR A 172 10.25 -3.05 -6.96
CA TYR A 172 9.34 -2.33 -7.89
C TYR A 172 9.83 -2.31 -9.34
N GLY A 173 11.13 -2.55 -9.57
CA GLY A 173 11.72 -2.40 -10.90
C GLY A 173 11.07 -3.25 -11.98
N GLU A 174 10.63 -4.48 -11.64
CA GLU A 174 9.94 -5.36 -12.57
C GLU A 174 8.56 -4.81 -12.99
N ASN A 175 7.79 -4.27 -12.03
CA ASN A 175 6.52 -3.61 -12.29
C ASN A 175 6.68 -2.35 -13.16
N ILE A 176 7.72 -1.56 -12.90
CA ILE A 176 8.02 -0.34 -13.67
C ILE A 176 8.40 -0.70 -15.11
N LYS A 177 9.22 -1.74 -15.31
CA LYS A 177 9.56 -2.23 -16.65
C LYS A 177 8.33 -2.74 -17.41
N GLN A 178 7.38 -3.39 -16.74
CA GLN A 178 6.09 -3.72 -17.33
C GLN A 178 5.32 -2.47 -17.77
N LEU A 179 5.32 -1.41 -16.94
CA LEU A 179 4.67 -0.15 -17.27
C LEU A 179 5.29 0.51 -18.51
N TYR A 180 6.62 0.44 -18.68
CA TYR A 180 7.28 0.92 -19.91
C TYR A 180 6.87 0.11 -21.14
N ILE A 181 6.67 -1.20 -21.00
CA ILE A 181 6.13 -2.04 -22.09
C ILE A 181 4.70 -1.62 -22.44
N MET A 182 3.85 -1.34 -21.43
CA MET A 182 2.49 -0.83 -21.64
C MET A 182 2.51 0.54 -22.34
N LYS A 183 3.46 1.41 -21.97
CA LYS A 183 3.68 2.69 -22.66
C LYS A 183 4.03 2.50 -24.12
N ASN A 184 4.98 1.61 -24.43
CA ASN A 184 5.35 1.31 -25.82
C ASN A 184 4.16 0.78 -26.63
N ILE A 185 3.29 -0.04 -26.01
CA ILE A 185 2.06 -0.53 -26.67
C ILE A 185 1.11 0.63 -26.98
N PHE A 186 0.92 1.56 -26.08
CA PHE A 186 0.08 2.74 -26.30
C PHE A 186 0.69 3.75 -27.27
N ASP A 187 2.01 3.73 -27.44
CA ASP A 187 2.70 4.55 -28.46
C ASP A 187 2.80 3.84 -29.82
N ASP A 188 2.13 2.69 -30.00
CA ASP A 188 2.19 1.84 -31.21
C ASP A 188 3.60 1.32 -31.55
N ASP A 189 4.56 1.41 -30.61
CA ASP A 189 5.91 0.85 -30.76
C ASP A 189 5.95 -0.62 -30.30
N PHE A 190 5.28 -1.47 -31.07
CA PHE A 190 5.18 -2.90 -30.76
C PHE A 190 6.51 -3.65 -30.92
N VAL A 191 7.44 -3.12 -31.71
CA VAL A 191 8.78 -3.69 -31.86
C VAL A 191 9.57 -3.56 -30.57
N LEU A 192 9.57 -2.36 -30.00
CA LEU A 192 10.23 -2.09 -28.72
C LEU A 192 9.51 -2.78 -27.57
N ALA A 193 8.18 -2.78 -27.57
CA ALA A 193 7.37 -3.51 -26.58
C ALA A 193 7.74 -5.01 -26.57
N ARG A 194 7.85 -5.66 -27.73
CA ARG A 194 8.26 -7.06 -27.88
C ARG A 194 9.67 -7.30 -27.34
N LYS A 195 10.62 -6.47 -27.75
CA LYS A 195 12.02 -6.56 -27.30
C LYS A 195 12.11 -6.46 -25.76
N ASN A 196 11.44 -5.46 -25.19
CA ASN A 196 11.47 -5.21 -23.75
C ASN A 196 10.77 -6.33 -22.97
N LEU A 197 9.63 -6.85 -23.46
CA LEU A 197 8.94 -7.98 -22.85
C LEU A 197 9.80 -9.25 -22.83
N ASN A 198 10.47 -9.59 -23.95
CA ASN A 198 11.33 -10.75 -24.03
C ASN A 198 12.52 -10.63 -23.06
N ASN A 199 13.16 -9.46 -22.99
CA ASN A 199 14.24 -9.20 -22.03
C ASN A 199 13.76 -9.30 -20.58
N LEU A 200 12.57 -8.80 -20.28
CA LEU A 200 12.00 -8.90 -18.93
C LEU A 200 11.67 -10.34 -18.57
N LYS A 201 11.03 -11.09 -19.47
CA LYS A 201 10.70 -12.52 -19.28
C LYS A 201 11.94 -13.39 -19.05
N SER A 202 13.05 -13.12 -19.74
CA SER A 202 14.28 -13.91 -19.61
C SER A 202 14.97 -13.73 -18.25
N LYS A 203 14.70 -12.62 -17.55
CA LYS A 203 15.31 -12.27 -16.26
C LYS A 203 14.39 -12.52 -15.06
N SER A 204 13.08 -12.60 -15.31
CA SER A 204 12.09 -12.73 -14.25
C SER A 204 12.01 -14.17 -13.75
N THR A 205 12.13 -14.30 -12.43
CA THR A 205 11.93 -15.57 -11.72
C THR A 205 10.60 -15.62 -10.96
N ASN A 206 9.88 -14.49 -10.88
CA ASN A 206 8.67 -14.37 -10.09
C ASN A 206 7.44 -14.92 -10.84
N PRO A 207 6.83 -16.03 -10.36
CA PRO A 207 5.71 -16.67 -11.04
C PRO A 207 4.45 -15.78 -11.13
N ARG A 208 4.32 -14.80 -10.26
CA ARG A 208 3.19 -13.86 -10.21
C ARG A 208 3.06 -13.06 -11.50
N PHE A 209 4.15 -12.69 -12.15
CA PHE A 209 4.13 -11.89 -13.37
C PHE A 209 3.84 -12.69 -14.64
N LYS A 210 3.87 -14.03 -14.61
CA LYS A 210 3.65 -14.88 -15.80
C LYS A 210 2.32 -14.59 -16.51
N LYS A 211 1.25 -14.36 -15.74
CA LYS A 211 -0.09 -14.06 -16.27
C LYS A 211 -0.10 -12.74 -17.03
N GLU A 212 0.52 -11.70 -16.45
CA GLU A 212 0.59 -10.38 -17.06
C GLU A 212 1.49 -10.39 -18.31
N TYR A 213 2.63 -11.06 -18.27
CA TYR A 213 3.47 -11.23 -19.46
C TYR A 213 2.74 -11.91 -20.62
N LYS A 214 1.97 -12.96 -20.32
CA LYS A 214 1.14 -13.63 -21.34
C LYS A 214 0.09 -12.68 -21.91
N ARG A 215 -0.52 -11.83 -21.08
CA ARG A 215 -1.49 -10.83 -21.52
C ARG A 215 -0.86 -9.80 -22.46
N LEU A 216 0.27 -9.21 -22.08
CA LEU A 216 1.01 -8.25 -22.89
C LEU A 216 1.49 -8.89 -24.21
N GLU A 217 1.98 -10.11 -24.16
CA GLU A 217 2.38 -10.87 -25.35
C GLU A 217 1.21 -11.09 -26.33
N ASN A 218 0.02 -11.39 -25.82
CA ASN A 218 -1.17 -11.56 -26.64
C ASN A 218 -1.58 -10.25 -27.33
N ILE A 219 -1.52 -9.12 -26.62
CA ILE A 219 -1.80 -7.80 -27.21
C ILE A 219 -0.85 -7.52 -28.37
N ILE A 220 0.46 -7.71 -28.15
CA ILE A 220 1.48 -7.50 -29.17
C ILE A 220 1.26 -8.42 -30.38
N LYS A 221 0.98 -9.72 -30.16
CA LYS A 221 0.70 -10.69 -31.24
C LYS A 221 -0.56 -10.35 -32.05
N GLN A 222 -1.61 -9.86 -31.39
CA GLN A 222 -2.83 -9.44 -32.09
C GLN A 222 -2.56 -8.28 -33.05
N HIS A 223 -1.79 -7.28 -32.61
CA HIS A 223 -1.40 -6.15 -33.47
C HIS A 223 -0.58 -6.63 -34.67
N GLU A 224 0.40 -7.51 -34.48
CA GLU A 224 1.23 -8.04 -35.57
C GLU A 224 0.40 -8.77 -36.63
N LYS A 225 -0.62 -9.56 -36.19
CA LYS A 225 -1.54 -10.23 -37.12
C LYS A 225 -2.37 -9.25 -37.95
N ILE A 226 -2.90 -8.20 -37.33
CA ILE A 226 -3.68 -7.15 -38.02
C ILE A 226 -2.81 -6.48 -39.06
N LYS A 227 -1.58 -6.10 -38.71
CA LYS A 227 -0.62 -5.47 -39.63
C LYS A 227 -0.26 -6.39 -40.81
N ALA A 228 -0.06 -7.69 -40.56
CA ALA A 228 0.26 -8.65 -41.61
C ALA A 228 -0.91 -8.83 -42.61
N VAL A 229 -2.16 -8.77 -42.16
CA VAL A 229 -3.33 -8.81 -43.04
C VAL A 229 -3.47 -7.54 -43.86
N SER A 230 -3.25 -6.36 -43.26
CA SER A 230 -3.36 -5.07 -43.95
C SER A 230 -2.27 -4.81 -45.04
N VAL A 231 -1.15 -5.52 -44.97
CA VAL A 231 -0.08 -5.45 -45.97
C VAL A 231 -0.34 -6.38 -47.18
N ASN A 232 -1.15 -7.41 -46.98
CA ASN A 232 -1.47 -8.45 -48.01
C ASN A 232 -2.82 -8.18 -48.68
N SER A 233 -3.54 -7.13 -48.34
CA SER A 233 -4.78 -6.63 -48.94
C SER A 233 -4.51 -5.36 -49.78
#